data_8f2883150be72b178ad43ee033f9ab5c
#
_entry.id   8f2883150be72b178ad43ee033f9ab5c
#
_cell.length_a   1.000
_cell.length_b   1.000
_cell.length_c   1.000
_cell.angle_alpha   90.00
_cell.angle_beta   90.00
_cell.angle_gamma   90.00
#
_symmetry.space_group_name_H-M   'P 1'
#
loop_
_entity.id
_entity.type
_entity.pdbx_description
1 polymer ?
#
loop_
_entity_poly.entity_id
_entity_poly.type
_entity_poly.pdbx_seq_one_letter_code
_entity_poly.pdbx_strand_id
1 'polypeptide(L)'
;MYKQMSIRVNHFESLRQRFPVFEDLRAHLESEGGVSWIPSDDTKGVLAMSRGKSLNNEMFRSVVWNTETNLPLCVAPFKAKEGLPPLGTQMSATENFVDGFIINAWVGSDEVLHVATRKKIGGTNKFYSEKTFGDLFAECLASTQLKTLDGLKDVLNALRIEQSATSAFVSFVAQHPEHRIVARTTSPGLNVVHVGTVTDTGYMTISERSTNWPQAFARLQIPSYPTRIFHSDQEVHDLLRRTSVEKGWRWQGLVFKDGHGSRWRLRTPTYTMMRELRGAEALPMDRFFRLRANHQVMDYLKHYWEDRDAFWGYEHALRNKAADVFSAYIDVHKAHAVAFKDLPDALKPAVFMLHVHWRDQLRTKGFKVRLQNVNQVMNSMRNFEKQRLMEAAPYTQVSKREVGDLPSPIAEIPETV
;
A
#
# COMPACT_ATOMS: atom_id res chain seq x y z
N MET A 1 -0.17 5.73 -40.95
CA MET A 1 0.90 6.06 -39.98
C MET A 1 0.29 6.95 -38.90
N TYR A 2 -0.18 6.38 -37.79
CA TYR A 2 -0.78 7.16 -36.69
C TYR A 2 0.34 7.91 -35.98
N LYS A 3 0.34 9.24 -36.13
CA LYS A 3 1.23 10.13 -35.39
C LYS A 3 0.90 9.97 -33.91
N GLN A 4 1.81 9.41 -33.16
CA GLN A 4 1.65 9.08 -31.75
C GLN A 4 1.58 10.38 -30.94
N MET A 5 0.38 10.73 -30.48
CA MET A 5 0.16 11.96 -29.72
C MET A 5 0.56 11.77 -28.27
N SER A 6 1.46 12.61 -27.80
CA SER A 6 1.64 12.83 -26.37
C SER A 6 0.35 13.47 -25.81
N ILE A 7 0.00 13.11 -24.57
CA ILE A 7 -1.13 13.72 -23.87
C ILE A 7 -0.72 15.14 -23.50
N ARG A 8 -1.47 16.11 -23.97
CA ARG A 8 -1.26 17.53 -23.63
C ARG A 8 -2.20 17.91 -22.52
N VAL A 9 -1.67 18.45 -21.44
CA VAL A 9 -2.43 18.82 -20.25
C VAL A 9 -2.21 20.28 -19.94
N ASN A 10 -3.21 21.10 -20.24
CA ASN A 10 -3.24 22.54 -19.95
C ASN A 10 -4.00 22.89 -18.66
N HIS A 11 -4.48 21.88 -17.94
CA HIS A 11 -5.22 22.10 -16.69
C HIS A 11 -4.41 22.86 -15.63
N PHE A 12 -3.15 22.52 -15.45
CA PHE A 12 -2.28 23.20 -14.48
C PHE A 12 -1.90 24.61 -14.92
N GLU A 13 -1.70 24.83 -16.22
CA GLU A 13 -1.54 26.16 -16.81
C GLU A 13 -2.78 27.04 -16.55
N SER A 14 -3.97 26.50 -16.79
CA SER A 14 -5.23 27.21 -16.52
C SER A 14 -5.42 27.52 -15.02
N LEU A 15 -5.04 26.59 -14.14
CA LEU A 15 -5.06 26.83 -12.70
C LEU A 15 -4.11 27.94 -12.29
N ARG A 16 -2.89 27.95 -12.81
CA ARG A 16 -1.91 29.00 -12.54
C ARG A 16 -2.35 30.37 -13.05
N GLN A 17 -2.94 30.42 -14.24
CA GLN A 17 -3.49 31.69 -14.79
C GLN A 17 -4.62 32.24 -13.92
N ARG A 18 -5.50 31.36 -13.42
CA ARG A 18 -6.61 31.74 -12.55
C ARG A 18 -6.16 32.11 -11.12
N PHE A 19 -5.14 31.42 -10.63
CA PHE A 19 -4.59 31.57 -9.28
C PHE A 19 -3.06 31.75 -9.37
N PRO A 20 -2.58 32.96 -9.65
CA PRO A 20 -1.14 33.21 -9.81
C PRO A 20 -0.32 33.01 -8.52
N VAL A 21 -0.95 33.18 -7.35
CA VAL A 21 -0.36 32.99 -6.03
C VAL A 21 -0.67 31.59 -5.51
N PHE A 22 0.32 30.92 -4.94
CA PHE A 22 0.17 29.53 -4.47
C PHE A 22 -0.87 29.41 -3.34
N GLU A 23 -0.92 30.34 -2.42
CA GLU A 23 -1.86 30.32 -1.29
C GLU A 23 -3.32 30.38 -1.78
N ASP A 24 -3.62 31.16 -2.81
CA ASP A 24 -4.95 31.25 -3.40
C ASP A 24 -5.33 29.95 -4.13
N LEU A 25 -4.38 29.39 -4.87
CA LEU A 25 -4.53 28.07 -5.52
C LEU A 25 -4.79 26.98 -4.48
N ARG A 26 -4.01 26.99 -3.41
CA ARG A 26 -4.14 26.04 -2.30
C ARG A 26 -5.53 26.12 -1.67
N ALA A 27 -5.98 27.31 -1.30
CA ALA A 27 -7.28 27.54 -0.69
C ALA A 27 -8.42 27.07 -1.60
N HIS A 28 -8.34 27.36 -2.89
CA HIS A 28 -9.33 26.90 -3.88
C HIS A 28 -9.37 25.37 -3.99
N LEU A 29 -8.22 24.72 -4.13
CA LEU A 29 -8.17 23.26 -4.27
C LEU A 29 -8.51 22.51 -2.98
N GLU A 30 -8.28 23.10 -1.80
CA GLU A 30 -8.71 22.53 -0.51
C GLU A 30 -10.24 22.63 -0.36
N SER A 31 -10.85 23.76 -0.71
CA SER A 31 -12.28 24.01 -0.53
C SER A 31 -13.16 23.33 -1.57
N GLU A 32 -12.85 23.48 -2.85
CA GLU A 32 -13.67 22.99 -3.95
C GLU A 32 -13.17 21.66 -4.53
N GLY A 33 -11.86 21.43 -4.49
CA GLY A 33 -11.21 20.29 -5.13
C GLY A 33 -11.01 19.09 -4.22
N GLY A 34 -11.17 19.22 -2.89
CA GLY A 34 -10.87 18.14 -1.96
C GLY A 34 -9.42 17.66 -2.03
N VAL A 35 -8.48 18.55 -2.41
CA VAL A 35 -7.03 18.30 -2.43
C VAL A 35 -6.46 18.58 -1.06
N SER A 36 -5.56 17.74 -0.59
CA SER A 36 -4.76 17.97 0.61
C SER A 36 -3.30 18.15 0.26
N TRP A 37 -2.62 18.98 1.01
CA TRP A 37 -1.23 19.30 0.83
C TRP A 37 -0.39 18.71 1.96
N ILE A 38 0.66 17.99 1.59
CA ILE A 38 1.59 17.37 2.54
C ILE A 38 2.93 18.08 2.33
N PRO A 39 3.42 18.85 3.33
CA PRO A 39 4.70 19.53 3.24
C PRO A 39 5.84 18.50 3.14
N SER A 40 6.96 18.93 2.56
CA SER A 40 8.22 18.20 2.58
C SER A 40 9.16 18.88 3.59
N ASP A 41 9.90 18.05 4.32
CA ASP A 41 10.88 18.55 5.29
C ASP A 41 12.13 19.11 4.60
N ASP A 42 12.45 18.66 3.37
CA ASP A 42 13.74 18.86 2.71
C ASP A 42 13.67 19.68 1.41
N THR A 43 12.49 20.07 0.94
CA THR A 43 12.34 20.78 -0.35
C THR A 43 11.26 21.86 -0.27
N LYS A 44 11.35 22.87 -1.16
CA LYS A 44 10.29 23.87 -1.37
C LYS A 44 9.03 23.28 -2.01
N GLY A 45 9.01 21.97 -2.24
CA GLY A 45 7.91 21.24 -2.81
C GLY A 45 6.89 20.79 -1.76
N VAL A 46 5.63 20.82 -2.15
CA VAL A 46 4.52 20.20 -1.39
C VAL A 46 3.86 19.12 -2.24
N LEU A 47 3.34 18.10 -1.59
CA LEU A 47 2.65 17.01 -2.26
C LEU A 47 1.14 17.26 -2.21
N ALA A 48 0.55 17.54 -3.37
CA ALA A 48 -0.89 17.69 -3.54
C ALA A 48 -1.56 16.33 -3.80
N MET A 49 -2.58 16.01 -3.02
CA MET A 49 -3.32 14.75 -3.14
C MET A 49 -4.82 14.94 -3.05
N SER A 50 -5.58 14.37 -3.97
CA SER A 50 -7.04 14.28 -3.85
C SER A 50 -7.46 13.35 -2.70
N ARG A 51 -8.34 13.83 -1.82
CA ARG A 51 -8.93 13.08 -0.70
C ARG A 51 -10.16 12.27 -1.09
N GLY A 52 -10.76 12.50 -2.23
CA GLY A 52 -12.06 11.98 -2.57
C GLY A 52 -12.12 11.16 -3.85
N LYS A 53 -13.37 10.78 -4.19
CA LYS A 53 -13.74 10.13 -5.45
C LYS A 53 -14.18 11.14 -6.51
N SER A 54 -13.92 12.45 -6.32
CA SER A 54 -14.32 13.48 -7.28
C SER A 54 -13.62 13.22 -8.61
N LEU A 55 -14.40 13.16 -9.68
CA LEU A 55 -13.92 12.97 -11.05
C LEU A 55 -13.03 14.14 -11.53
N ASN A 56 -13.27 15.35 -11.01
CA ASN A 56 -12.54 16.55 -11.41
C ASN A 56 -11.08 16.56 -10.91
N ASN A 57 -10.70 15.62 -10.03
CA ASN A 57 -9.40 15.58 -9.38
C ASN A 57 -8.57 14.33 -9.68
N GLU A 58 -8.87 13.63 -10.79
CA GLU A 58 -8.11 12.43 -11.19
C GLU A 58 -6.61 12.74 -11.40
N MET A 59 -6.28 13.97 -11.83
CA MET A 59 -4.92 14.45 -12.02
C MET A 59 -4.17 14.64 -10.70
N PHE A 60 -4.87 14.96 -9.61
CA PHE A 60 -4.27 15.13 -8.28
C PHE A 60 -4.12 13.83 -7.50
N ARG A 61 -3.91 12.71 -8.16
CA ARG A 61 -3.60 11.46 -7.46
C ARG A 61 -2.36 11.60 -6.56
N SER A 62 -1.34 12.29 -7.07
CA SER A 62 -0.12 12.70 -6.37
C SER A 62 0.62 13.66 -7.30
N VAL A 63 0.67 14.91 -6.95
CA VAL A 63 1.38 15.96 -7.70
C VAL A 63 2.37 16.62 -6.77
N VAL A 64 3.63 16.68 -7.15
CA VAL A 64 4.62 17.50 -6.46
C VAL A 64 4.54 18.91 -7.05
N TRP A 65 4.34 19.89 -6.19
CA TRP A 65 4.14 21.30 -6.55
C TRP A 65 5.22 22.17 -5.95
N ASN A 66 5.82 23.05 -6.74
CA ASN A 66 6.73 24.07 -6.25
C ASN A 66 5.93 25.29 -5.79
N THR A 67 6.03 25.64 -4.52
CA THR A 67 5.25 26.72 -3.91
C THR A 67 5.75 28.11 -4.31
N GLU A 68 7.03 28.26 -4.68
CA GLU A 68 7.60 29.54 -5.08
C GLU A 68 7.25 29.92 -6.52
N THR A 69 7.38 28.94 -7.44
CA THR A 69 7.08 29.16 -8.86
C THR A 69 5.61 28.95 -9.19
N ASN A 70 4.86 28.40 -8.26
CA ASN A 70 3.47 27.98 -8.42
C ASN A 70 3.27 27.06 -9.64
N LEU A 71 4.15 26.04 -9.78
CA LEU A 71 4.17 25.09 -10.87
C LEU A 71 4.23 23.65 -10.37
N PRO A 72 3.59 22.69 -11.07
CA PRO A 72 3.84 21.28 -10.82
C PRO A 72 5.27 20.92 -11.25
N LEU A 73 5.95 20.10 -10.44
CA LEU A 73 7.26 19.54 -10.73
C LEU A 73 7.16 18.12 -11.26
N CYS A 74 6.24 17.34 -10.70
CA CYS A 74 6.02 15.95 -11.05
C CYS A 74 4.57 15.56 -10.84
N VAL A 75 4.00 14.82 -11.80
CA VAL A 75 2.62 14.38 -11.75
C VAL A 75 2.59 12.85 -11.87
N ALA A 76 2.05 12.19 -10.87
CA ALA A 76 1.85 10.73 -10.90
C ALA A 76 0.81 10.35 -11.97
N PRO A 77 0.82 9.10 -12.46
CA PRO A 77 -0.22 8.62 -13.36
C PRO A 77 -1.61 8.88 -12.81
N PHE A 78 -2.50 9.40 -13.65
CA PHE A 78 -3.86 9.74 -13.26
C PHE A 78 -4.58 8.55 -12.62
N LYS A 79 -5.55 8.84 -11.77
CA LYS A 79 -6.30 7.80 -11.07
C LYS A 79 -7.08 6.95 -12.08
N ALA A 80 -6.78 5.65 -12.11
CA ALA A 80 -7.55 4.73 -12.93
C ALA A 80 -8.94 4.51 -12.33
N LYS A 81 -9.97 4.57 -13.17
CA LYS A 81 -11.35 4.18 -12.84
C LYS A 81 -11.40 2.66 -12.64
N GLU A 82 -12.21 2.21 -11.71
CA GLU A 82 -12.43 0.77 -11.51
C GLU A 82 -13.44 0.27 -12.56
N GLY A 83 -13.17 -0.88 -13.16
CA GLY A 83 -14.04 -1.50 -14.16
C GLY A 83 -13.54 -1.36 -15.58
N LEU A 84 -14.44 -1.57 -16.53
CA LEU A 84 -14.19 -1.54 -17.97
C LEU A 84 -14.24 -0.11 -18.52
N PRO A 85 -13.48 0.16 -19.60
CA PRO A 85 -13.71 1.37 -20.39
C PRO A 85 -15.10 1.35 -21.04
N PRO A 86 -15.73 2.50 -21.34
CA PRO A 86 -16.96 2.54 -22.11
C PRO A 86 -16.80 1.80 -23.45
N LEU A 87 -17.85 1.10 -23.88
CA LEU A 87 -17.86 0.40 -25.17
C LEU A 87 -17.56 1.37 -26.31
N GLY A 88 -16.82 0.90 -27.32
CA GLY A 88 -16.40 1.72 -28.44
C GLY A 88 -15.22 2.66 -28.14
N THR A 89 -14.74 2.75 -26.91
CA THR A 89 -13.55 3.55 -26.61
C THR A 89 -12.31 2.96 -27.30
N GLN A 90 -11.64 3.79 -28.11
CA GLN A 90 -10.39 3.39 -28.73
C GLN A 90 -9.26 3.38 -27.71
N MET A 91 -8.69 2.20 -27.47
CA MET A 91 -7.57 2.05 -26.54
C MET A 91 -6.26 2.44 -27.23
N SER A 92 -5.51 3.32 -26.60
CA SER A 92 -4.11 3.59 -26.98
C SER A 92 -3.19 2.48 -26.47
N ALA A 93 -3.50 1.88 -25.32
CA ALA A 93 -2.79 0.74 -24.78
C ALA A 93 -3.71 -0.11 -23.89
N THR A 94 -3.46 -1.43 -23.92
CA THR A 94 -3.98 -2.40 -22.94
C THR A 94 -2.75 -3.10 -22.37
N GLU A 95 -2.50 -2.89 -21.09
CA GLU A 95 -1.26 -3.33 -20.43
C GLU A 95 -1.53 -4.29 -19.28
N ASN A 96 -0.53 -5.07 -18.89
CA ASN A 96 -0.56 -5.78 -17.63
C ASN A 96 -0.72 -4.79 -16.47
N PHE A 97 -1.59 -5.12 -15.55
CA PHE A 97 -1.64 -4.40 -14.27
C PHE A 97 -0.51 -4.95 -13.38
N VAL A 98 0.63 -4.29 -13.39
CA VAL A 98 1.82 -4.72 -12.65
C VAL A 98 1.59 -4.58 -11.15
N ASP A 99 1.91 -5.61 -10.39
CA ASP A 99 1.83 -5.65 -8.93
C ASP A 99 3.13 -5.08 -8.34
N GLY A 100 3.08 -3.85 -7.84
CA GLY A 100 4.23 -3.14 -7.31
C GLY A 100 3.85 -1.81 -6.67
N PHE A 101 4.84 -1.05 -6.25
CA PHE A 101 4.66 0.31 -5.73
C PHE A 101 5.02 1.36 -6.78
N ILE A 102 4.31 2.49 -6.74
CA ILE A 102 4.61 3.64 -7.61
C ILE A 102 5.66 4.51 -6.93
N ILE A 103 6.70 4.84 -7.70
CA ILE A 103 7.66 5.89 -7.37
C ILE A 103 7.73 6.89 -8.52
N ASN A 104 7.75 8.16 -8.17
CA ASN A 104 7.88 9.26 -9.11
C ASN A 104 9.26 9.87 -8.93
N ALA A 105 9.95 10.20 -10.02
CA ALA A 105 11.24 10.85 -10.01
C ALA A 105 11.21 12.05 -10.94
N TRP A 106 11.86 13.15 -10.57
CA TRP A 106 11.94 14.35 -11.40
C TRP A 106 13.24 15.11 -11.19
N VAL A 107 13.56 15.94 -12.18
CA VAL A 107 14.62 16.94 -12.14
C VAL A 107 13.99 18.29 -12.49
N GLY A 108 14.19 19.28 -11.64
CA GLY A 108 13.78 20.67 -11.85
C GLY A 108 14.90 21.55 -12.35
N SER A 109 14.73 22.88 -12.21
CA SER A 109 15.74 23.88 -12.52
C SER A 109 16.97 23.85 -11.58
N ASP A 110 16.85 23.18 -10.44
CA ASP A 110 17.94 22.93 -9.49
C ASP A 110 18.90 21.82 -9.96
N GLU A 111 18.54 21.09 -11.03
CA GLU A 111 19.30 19.96 -11.59
C GLU A 111 19.57 18.83 -10.61
N VAL A 112 18.77 18.74 -9.55
CA VAL A 112 18.83 17.69 -8.54
C VAL A 112 17.76 16.64 -8.83
N LEU A 113 18.12 15.36 -8.70
CA LEU A 113 17.13 14.28 -8.76
C LEU A 113 16.36 14.20 -7.44
N HIS A 114 15.06 14.32 -7.56
CA HIS A 114 14.13 14.11 -6.46
C HIS A 114 13.26 12.89 -6.71
N VAL A 115 12.82 12.25 -5.64
CA VAL A 115 11.89 11.12 -5.69
C VAL A 115 10.71 11.33 -4.76
N ALA A 116 9.59 10.74 -5.08
CA ALA A 116 8.41 10.71 -4.21
C ALA A 116 7.62 9.42 -4.36
N THR A 117 7.10 8.94 -3.26
CA THR A 117 5.98 7.99 -3.28
C THR A 117 4.68 8.76 -3.47
N ARG A 118 3.56 8.04 -3.55
CA ARG A 118 2.23 8.70 -3.60
C ARG A 118 1.95 9.60 -2.41
N LYS A 119 2.56 9.35 -1.23
CA LYS A 119 2.20 10.03 0.03
C LYS A 119 3.35 10.79 0.67
N LYS A 120 4.58 10.66 0.17
CA LYS A 120 5.74 11.29 0.78
C LYS A 120 6.82 11.60 -0.26
N ILE A 121 7.31 12.84 -0.25
CA ILE A 121 8.51 13.26 -0.96
C ILE A 121 9.73 12.63 -0.26
N GLY A 122 10.80 12.33 -1.01
CA GLY A 122 12.01 11.67 -0.50
C GLY A 122 11.92 10.14 -0.40
N GLY A 123 10.71 9.55 -0.48
CA GLY A 123 10.54 8.10 -0.44
C GLY A 123 10.95 7.42 0.89
N THR A 124 11.04 8.17 1.99
CA THR A 124 11.54 7.69 3.29
C THR A 124 10.54 6.86 4.09
N ASN A 125 9.31 6.72 3.60
CA ASN A 125 8.30 5.86 4.22
C ASN A 125 8.53 4.38 3.90
N LYS A 126 8.05 3.51 4.81
CA LYS A 126 8.16 2.05 4.72
C LYS A 126 6.77 1.42 4.62
N PHE A 127 6.67 0.27 3.96
CA PHE A 127 5.47 -0.55 3.92
C PHE A 127 5.81 -1.97 3.45
N TYR A 128 5.43 -2.99 4.19
CA TYR A 128 5.75 -4.41 3.97
C TYR A 128 7.27 -4.77 4.00
N SER A 129 8.15 -3.82 4.25
CA SER A 129 9.60 -4.01 4.29
C SER A 129 10.20 -3.12 5.37
N GLU A 130 11.35 -3.51 5.90
CA GLU A 130 12.15 -2.68 6.80
C GLU A 130 12.92 -1.59 6.05
N LYS A 131 13.12 -1.75 4.73
CA LYS A 131 13.73 -0.74 3.86
C LYS A 131 12.71 0.34 3.51
N THR A 132 13.20 1.55 3.26
CA THR A 132 12.35 2.62 2.72
C THR A 132 12.02 2.38 1.25
N PHE A 133 10.98 3.04 0.74
CA PHE A 133 10.69 2.97 -0.71
C PHE A 133 11.81 3.55 -1.56
N GLY A 134 12.57 4.52 -1.03
CA GLY A 134 13.76 5.07 -1.70
C GLY A 134 14.86 4.02 -1.84
N ASP A 135 15.16 3.26 -0.76
CA ASP A 135 16.15 2.18 -0.79
C ASP A 135 15.74 1.08 -1.79
N LEU A 136 14.49 0.61 -1.69
CA LEU A 136 13.95 -0.39 -2.61
C LEU A 136 13.98 0.09 -4.08
N PHE A 137 13.70 1.37 -4.31
CA PHE A 137 13.78 1.95 -5.64
C PHE A 137 15.22 1.98 -6.17
N ALA A 138 16.19 2.37 -5.35
CA ALA A 138 17.60 2.36 -5.73
C ALA A 138 18.08 0.96 -6.12
N GLU A 139 17.66 -0.07 -5.38
CA GLU A 139 17.96 -1.48 -5.72
C GLU A 139 17.27 -1.90 -7.03
N CYS A 140 16.02 -1.50 -7.26
CA CYS A 140 15.33 -1.74 -8.52
C CYS A 140 16.04 -1.03 -9.69
N LEU A 141 16.49 0.20 -9.48
CA LEU A 141 17.21 0.97 -10.50
C LEU A 141 18.54 0.34 -10.88
N ALA A 142 19.28 -0.15 -9.86
CA ALA A 142 20.55 -0.84 -10.06
C ALA A 142 20.43 -2.09 -10.93
N SER A 143 19.27 -2.72 -10.98
CA SER A 143 19.00 -3.88 -11.85
C SER A 143 18.74 -3.50 -13.32
N THR A 144 18.67 -2.21 -13.65
CA THR A 144 18.40 -1.70 -15.00
C THR A 144 19.66 -1.17 -15.69
N GLN A 145 19.50 -0.75 -16.93
CA GLN A 145 20.56 -0.06 -17.67
C GLN A 145 20.92 1.34 -17.13
N LEU A 146 20.04 1.95 -16.34
CA LEU A 146 20.27 3.24 -15.66
C LEU A 146 21.27 3.12 -14.51
N LYS A 147 21.33 1.96 -13.85
CA LYS A 147 22.22 1.54 -12.78
C LYS A 147 22.18 2.40 -11.51
N THR A 148 22.18 3.73 -11.62
CA THR A 148 22.32 4.65 -10.47
C THR A 148 21.29 5.78 -10.53
N LEU A 149 21.09 6.46 -9.40
CA LEU A 149 20.28 7.67 -9.32
C LEU A 149 20.87 8.78 -10.22
N ASP A 150 22.21 8.89 -10.32
CA ASP A 150 22.86 9.85 -11.22
C ASP A 150 22.57 9.55 -12.69
N GLY A 151 22.59 8.28 -13.09
CA GLY A 151 22.21 7.89 -14.46
C GLY A 151 20.76 8.25 -14.79
N LEU A 152 19.84 8.11 -13.83
CA LEU A 152 18.46 8.59 -13.99
C LEU A 152 18.37 10.12 -14.04
N LYS A 153 19.12 10.81 -13.18
CA LYS A 153 19.22 12.27 -13.19
C LYS A 153 19.64 12.80 -14.55
N ASP A 154 20.70 12.23 -15.11
CA ASP A 154 21.26 12.67 -16.41
C ASP A 154 20.24 12.51 -17.54
N VAL A 155 19.50 11.40 -17.57
CA VAL A 155 18.44 11.16 -18.56
C VAL A 155 17.31 12.17 -18.44
N LEU A 156 16.85 12.47 -17.21
CA LEU A 156 15.77 13.43 -17.00
C LEU A 156 16.23 14.85 -17.27
N ASN A 157 17.46 15.23 -16.90
CA ASN A 157 17.99 16.55 -17.19
C ASN A 157 18.18 16.78 -18.68
N ALA A 158 18.68 15.78 -19.42
CA ALA A 158 18.76 15.85 -20.88
C ALA A 158 17.36 16.05 -21.52
N LEU A 159 16.34 15.30 -21.07
CA LEU A 159 14.96 15.49 -21.52
C LEU A 159 14.41 16.88 -21.19
N ARG A 160 14.68 17.41 -20.00
CA ARG A 160 14.28 18.75 -19.58
C ARG A 160 14.85 19.82 -20.52
N ILE A 161 16.14 19.73 -20.82
CA ILE A 161 16.84 20.68 -21.70
C ILE A 161 16.31 20.55 -23.13
N GLU A 162 16.23 19.34 -23.67
CA GLU A 162 15.72 19.07 -25.03
C GLU A 162 14.33 19.65 -25.26
N GLN A 163 13.44 19.53 -24.27
CA GLN A 163 12.06 20.02 -24.35
C GLN A 163 11.91 21.47 -23.87
N SER A 164 12.98 22.19 -23.54
CA SER A 164 12.96 23.53 -22.99
C SER A 164 11.99 23.64 -21.79
N ALA A 165 11.98 22.62 -20.94
CA ALA A 165 11.07 22.50 -19.83
C ALA A 165 11.69 22.99 -18.51
N THR A 166 10.86 23.40 -17.55
CA THR A 166 11.27 23.73 -16.18
C THR A 166 11.44 22.46 -15.34
N SER A 167 10.70 21.39 -15.67
CA SER A 167 10.85 20.10 -15.02
C SER A 167 10.64 18.96 -16.00
N ALA A 168 11.38 17.86 -15.83
CA ALA A 168 11.14 16.58 -16.48
C ALA A 168 10.96 15.50 -15.39
N PHE A 169 10.02 14.59 -15.60
CA PHE A 169 9.67 13.58 -14.63
C PHE A 169 9.34 12.23 -15.26
N VAL A 170 9.44 11.20 -14.47
CA VAL A 170 9.05 9.82 -14.81
C VAL A 170 8.36 9.16 -13.64
N SER A 171 7.34 8.37 -13.92
CA SER A 171 6.71 7.50 -12.94
C SER A 171 7.02 6.04 -13.25
N PHE A 172 7.48 5.33 -12.23
CA PHE A 172 7.76 3.90 -12.29
C PHE A 172 6.77 3.11 -11.46
N VAL A 173 6.51 1.87 -11.86
CA VAL A 173 6.08 0.82 -10.96
C VAL A 173 7.28 -0.07 -10.66
N ALA A 174 7.66 -0.15 -9.39
CA ALA A 174 8.78 -0.94 -8.92
C ALA A 174 8.27 -2.22 -8.23
N GLN A 175 8.96 -3.33 -8.48
CA GLN A 175 8.72 -4.63 -7.88
C GLN A 175 9.99 -5.06 -7.16
N HIS A 176 9.84 -5.46 -5.90
CA HIS A 176 11.00 -5.88 -5.09
C HIS A 176 10.66 -7.12 -4.28
N PRO A 177 11.59 -8.10 -4.12
CA PRO A 177 11.35 -9.31 -3.34
C PRO A 177 10.90 -9.03 -1.90
N GLU A 178 11.48 -8.00 -1.26
CA GLU A 178 11.14 -7.59 0.10
C GLU A 178 9.85 -6.78 0.21
N HIS A 179 9.23 -6.38 -0.91
CA HIS A 179 7.97 -5.64 -0.93
C HIS A 179 6.90 -6.42 -1.68
N ARG A 180 6.57 -7.59 -1.18
CA ARG A 180 5.54 -8.44 -1.80
C ARG A 180 4.14 -7.98 -1.41
N ILE A 181 3.30 -7.66 -2.40
CA ILE A 181 1.86 -7.42 -2.19
C ILE A 181 1.10 -8.74 -2.36
N VAL A 182 1.03 -9.27 -3.59
CA VAL A 182 0.44 -10.58 -3.88
C VAL A 182 1.43 -11.45 -4.62
N ALA A 183 1.83 -11.07 -5.84
CA ALA A 183 2.77 -11.84 -6.64
C ALA A 183 4.17 -11.81 -6.03
N ARG A 184 4.81 -12.99 -5.98
CA ARG A 184 6.20 -13.06 -5.56
C ARG A 184 7.10 -12.67 -6.72
N THR A 185 8.02 -11.74 -6.45
CA THR A 185 9.10 -11.36 -7.34
C THR A 185 10.40 -11.95 -6.82
N THR A 186 11.21 -12.52 -7.69
CA THR A 186 12.50 -13.16 -7.33
C THR A 186 13.67 -12.20 -7.46
N SER A 187 13.51 -11.13 -8.24
CA SER A 187 14.53 -10.10 -8.45
C SER A 187 13.88 -8.71 -8.49
N PRO A 188 14.62 -7.66 -8.12
CA PRO A 188 14.16 -6.29 -8.32
C PRO A 188 13.82 -6.02 -9.78
N GLY A 189 12.74 -5.28 -10.02
CA GLY A 189 12.27 -4.91 -11.35
C GLY A 189 11.69 -3.51 -11.38
N LEU A 190 11.84 -2.85 -12.52
CA LEU A 190 11.38 -1.48 -12.72
C LEU A 190 10.70 -1.35 -14.08
N ASN A 191 9.49 -0.78 -14.09
CA ASN A 191 8.75 -0.51 -15.31
C ASN A 191 8.32 0.95 -15.35
N VAL A 192 8.49 1.61 -16.50
CA VAL A 192 8.01 2.97 -16.73
C VAL A 192 6.50 2.96 -16.97
N VAL A 193 5.79 3.84 -16.31
CA VAL A 193 4.35 4.04 -16.51
C VAL A 193 4.08 5.21 -17.44
N HIS A 194 4.79 6.32 -17.24
CA HIS A 194 4.79 7.48 -18.13
C HIS A 194 6.04 8.36 -17.90
N VAL A 195 6.32 9.19 -18.88
CA VAL A 195 7.35 10.22 -18.85
C VAL A 195 6.68 11.56 -19.18
N GLY A 196 7.06 12.63 -18.52
CA GLY A 196 6.49 13.93 -18.81
C GLY A 196 7.43 15.10 -18.57
N THR A 197 7.00 16.28 -19.06
CA THR A 197 7.70 17.56 -18.90
C THR A 197 6.70 18.65 -18.56
N VAL A 198 7.16 19.66 -17.83
CA VAL A 198 6.37 20.86 -17.48
C VAL A 198 7.12 22.08 -17.97
N THR A 199 6.41 22.99 -18.65
CA THR A 199 6.96 24.29 -19.09
C THR A 199 6.88 25.34 -18.00
N ASP A 200 7.46 26.50 -18.25
CA ASP A 200 7.38 27.68 -17.39
C ASP A 200 5.98 28.28 -17.25
N THR A 201 5.07 27.96 -18.19
CA THR A 201 3.64 28.35 -18.09
C THR A 201 2.82 27.38 -17.23
N GLY A 202 3.34 26.17 -16.96
CA GLY A 202 2.60 25.09 -16.33
C GLY A 202 1.92 24.14 -17.31
N TYR A 203 2.15 24.35 -18.61
CA TYR A 203 1.71 23.39 -19.62
C TYR A 203 2.49 22.09 -19.49
N MET A 204 1.79 20.96 -19.53
CA MET A 204 2.40 19.66 -19.32
C MET A 204 2.21 18.75 -20.53
N THR A 205 3.28 18.04 -20.86
CA THR A 205 3.25 16.97 -21.86
C THR A 205 3.53 15.64 -21.16
N ILE A 206 2.69 14.64 -21.41
CA ILE A 206 2.87 13.27 -20.87
C ILE A 206 2.95 12.29 -22.05
N SER A 207 3.91 11.40 -22.02
CA SER A 207 4.01 10.24 -22.90
C SER A 207 3.84 8.95 -22.11
N GLU A 208 2.86 8.15 -22.48
CA GLU A 208 2.60 6.82 -21.93
C GLU A 208 3.11 5.68 -22.83
N ARG A 209 3.82 6.00 -23.92
CA ARG A 209 4.36 5.03 -24.87
C ARG A 209 5.87 5.14 -25.01
N SER A 210 6.51 4.00 -25.01
CA SER A 210 7.97 3.88 -25.08
C SER A 210 8.60 4.50 -26.33
N THR A 211 7.85 4.61 -27.44
CA THR A 211 8.33 5.25 -28.67
C THR A 211 8.63 6.74 -28.52
N ASN A 212 8.06 7.38 -27.48
CA ASN A 212 8.27 8.80 -27.20
C ASN A 212 9.08 9.02 -25.90
N TRP A 213 9.69 7.96 -25.39
CA TRP A 213 10.54 8.05 -24.20
C TRP A 213 12.02 8.19 -24.58
N PRO A 214 12.84 8.75 -23.71
CA PRO A 214 14.30 8.61 -23.83
C PRO A 214 14.68 7.16 -24.03
N GLN A 215 15.67 6.92 -24.91
CA GLN A 215 16.12 5.56 -25.26
C GLN A 215 16.49 4.71 -24.04
N ALA A 216 16.99 5.37 -22.97
CA ALA A 216 17.31 4.73 -21.71
C ALA A 216 16.11 4.05 -21.02
N PHE A 217 14.88 4.45 -21.35
CA PHE A 217 13.65 3.87 -20.81
C PHE A 217 13.02 2.80 -21.71
N ALA A 218 13.50 2.64 -22.95
CA ALA A 218 12.87 1.79 -23.96
C ALA A 218 12.69 0.33 -23.53
N ARG A 219 13.59 -0.19 -22.69
CA ARG A 219 13.53 -1.57 -22.18
C ARG A 219 12.70 -1.73 -20.91
N LEU A 220 12.21 -0.64 -20.33
CA LEU A 220 11.48 -0.64 -19.08
C LEU A 220 9.95 -0.58 -19.31
N GLN A 221 9.48 -1.12 -20.43
CA GLN A 221 8.07 -1.11 -20.79
C GLN A 221 7.27 -2.11 -19.98
N ILE A 222 6.07 -1.72 -19.59
CA ILE A 222 5.06 -2.66 -19.09
C ILE A 222 4.64 -3.56 -20.26
N PRO A 223 4.61 -4.90 -20.09
CA PRO A 223 4.10 -5.80 -21.12
C PRO A 223 2.67 -5.41 -21.52
N SER A 224 2.45 -5.23 -22.82
CA SER A 224 1.18 -4.76 -23.37
C SER A 224 0.57 -5.78 -24.32
N TYR A 225 -0.76 -5.71 -24.46
CA TYR A 225 -1.54 -6.44 -25.44
C TYR A 225 -1.78 -5.58 -26.68
N PRO A 226 -2.11 -6.15 -27.85
CA PRO A 226 -2.43 -5.38 -29.05
C PRO A 226 -3.52 -4.34 -28.74
N THR A 227 -3.29 -3.10 -29.18
CA THR A 227 -4.26 -2.02 -29.08
C THR A 227 -5.47 -2.34 -29.96
N ARG A 228 -6.68 -2.26 -29.39
CA ARG A 228 -7.92 -2.55 -30.09
C ARG A 228 -9.10 -1.79 -29.51
N ILE A 229 -10.18 -1.77 -30.26
CA ILE A 229 -11.50 -1.40 -29.77
C ILE A 229 -12.16 -2.67 -29.28
N PHE A 230 -12.73 -2.63 -28.07
CA PHE A 230 -13.59 -3.69 -27.58
C PHE A 230 -15.04 -3.39 -27.97
N HIS A 231 -15.68 -4.36 -28.61
CA HIS A 231 -17.05 -4.25 -29.08
C HIS A 231 -18.07 -4.78 -28.07
N SER A 232 -17.61 -5.54 -27.09
CA SER A 232 -18.44 -6.05 -26.00
C SER A 232 -17.62 -6.25 -24.73
N ASP A 233 -18.29 -6.19 -23.59
CA ASP A 233 -17.69 -6.53 -22.30
C ASP A 233 -17.21 -8.00 -22.28
N GLN A 234 -17.89 -8.86 -23.04
CA GLN A 234 -17.54 -10.28 -23.16
C GLN A 234 -16.13 -10.48 -23.73
N GLU A 235 -15.71 -9.70 -24.72
CA GLU A 235 -14.35 -9.78 -25.29
C GLU A 235 -13.30 -9.51 -24.23
N VAL A 236 -13.53 -8.52 -23.36
CA VAL A 236 -12.61 -8.18 -22.29
C VAL A 236 -12.59 -9.25 -21.22
N HIS A 237 -13.75 -9.78 -20.84
CA HIS A 237 -13.86 -10.86 -19.88
C HIS A 237 -13.22 -12.14 -20.39
N ASP A 238 -13.31 -12.44 -21.68
CA ASP A 238 -12.66 -13.61 -22.29
C ASP A 238 -11.14 -13.46 -22.32
N LEU A 239 -10.63 -12.24 -22.60
CA LEU A 239 -9.20 -11.95 -22.50
C LEU A 239 -8.72 -12.13 -21.04
N LEU A 240 -9.45 -11.56 -20.08
CA LEU A 240 -9.14 -11.64 -18.67
C LEU A 240 -9.12 -13.09 -18.19
N ARG A 241 -10.16 -13.88 -18.54
CA ARG A 241 -10.29 -15.28 -18.18
C ARG A 241 -9.15 -16.13 -18.73
N ARG A 242 -8.86 -16.04 -20.03
CA ARG A 242 -7.76 -16.79 -20.66
C ARG A 242 -6.42 -16.50 -19.99
N THR A 243 -6.11 -15.21 -19.80
CA THR A 243 -4.85 -14.79 -19.18
C THR A 243 -4.81 -15.19 -17.69
N SER A 244 -5.94 -15.17 -17.00
CA SER A 244 -6.03 -15.58 -15.60
C SER A 244 -5.82 -17.10 -15.42
N VAL A 245 -6.29 -17.92 -16.36
CA VAL A 245 -6.03 -19.37 -16.36
C VAL A 245 -4.54 -19.64 -16.53
N GLU A 246 -3.89 -18.94 -17.44
CA GLU A 246 -2.46 -19.10 -17.72
C GLU A 246 -1.56 -18.62 -16.56
N LYS A 247 -1.85 -17.43 -16.01
CA LYS A 247 -0.99 -16.73 -15.02
C LYS A 247 -1.42 -16.94 -13.57
N GLY A 248 -2.64 -17.40 -13.35
CA GLY A 248 -3.22 -17.68 -12.03
C GLY A 248 -3.43 -16.43 -11.17
N TRP A 249 -3.54 -16.63 -9.87
CA TRP A 249 -3.79 -15.57 -8.88
C TRP A 249 -2.66 -14.54 -8.74
N ARG A 250 -1.47 -14.83 -9.29
CA ARG A 250 -0.31 -13.91 -9.28
C ARG A 250 -0.46 -12.77 -10.28
N TRP A 251 -1.39 -12.88 -11.22
CA TRP A 251 -1.63 -11.84 -12.21
C TRP A 251 -2.76 -10.92 -11.76
N GLN A 252 -2.43 -9.62 -11.63
CA GLN A 252 -3.36 -8.64 -11.09
C GLN A 252 -4.53 -8.34 -12.02
N GLY A 253 -4.31 -8.31 -13.34
CA GLY A 253 -5.32 -7.97 -14.33
C GLY A 253 -4.80 -7.06 -15.43
N LEU A 254 -5.67 -6.16 -15.90
CA LEU A 254 -5.42 -5.26 -17.03
C LEU A 254 -5.57 -3.79 -16.63
N VAL A 255 -4.80 -2.94 -17.31
CA VAL A 255 -4.96 -1.49 -17.34
C VAL A 255 -5.24 -1.07 -18.78
N PHE A 256 -6.27 -0.26 -18.97
CA PHE A 256 -6.67 0.32 -20.26
C PHE A 256 -6.36 1.81 -20.27
N LYS A 257 -5.88 2.31 -21.40
CA LYS A 257 -5.54 3.73 -21.61
C LYS A 257 -6.12 4.18 -22.95
N ASP A 258 -6.71 5.38 -22.99
CA ASP A 258 -7.37 5.90 -24.21
C ASP A 258 -6.51 6.88 -25.04
N GLY A 259 -5.34 7.22 -24.57
CA GLY A 259 -4.47 8.22 -25.22
C GLY A 259 -4.84 9.68 -24.92
N HIS A 260 -5.91 9.94 -24.17
CA HIS A 260 -6.33 11.27 -23.67
C HIS A 260 -6.05 11.43 -22.17
N GLY A 261 -5.44 10.42 -21.54
CA GLY A 261 -5.12 10.40 -20.12
C GLY A 261 -6.12 9.64 -19.26
N SER A 262 -7.27 9.21 -19.80
CA SER A 262 -8.19 8.37 -19.06
C SER A 262 -7.65 6.96 -18.94
N ARG A 263 -7.82 6.41 -17.75
CA ARG A 263 -7.32 5.07 -17.41
C ARG A 263 -8.40 4.27 -16.70
N TRP A 264 -8.48 2.98 -17.00
CA TRP A 264 -9.33 2.01 -16.33
C TRP A 264 -8.49 0.83 -15.90
N ARG A 265 -8.93 0.16 -14.85
CA ARG A 265 -8.26 -1.04 -14.35
C ARG A 265 -9.28 -2.10 -14.02
N LEU A 266 -8.97 -3.31 -14.41
CA LEU A 266 -9.77 -4.49 -14.11
C LEU A 266 -8.88 -5.55 -13.46
N ARG A 267 -9.24 -5.93 -12.22
CA ARG A 267 -8.53 -6.98 -11.50
C ARG A 267 -9.20 -8.33 -11.68
N THR A 268 -8.40 -9.38 -11.60
CA THR A 268 -8.95 -10.73 -11.51
C THR A 268 -9.57 -10.97 -10.13
N PRO A 269 -10.66 -11.73 -10.03
CA PRO A 269 -11.25 -12.11 -8.74
C PRO A 269 -10.27 -12.84 -7.84
N THR A 270 -9.47 -13.76 -8.40
CA THR A 270 -8.46 -14.53 -7.66
C THR A 270 -7.37 -13.67 -7.07
N TYR A 271 -6.86 -12.69 -7.82
CA TYR A 271 -5.90 -11.72 -7.29
C TYR A 271 -6.53 -10.86 -6.19
N THR A 272 -7.77 -10.41 -6.38
CA THR A 272 -8.49 -9.60 -5.39
C THR A 272 -8.63 -10.36 -4.07
N MET A 273 -9.03 -11.63 -4.13
CA MET A 273 -9.12 -12.50 -2.95
C MET A 273 -7.76 -12.63 -2.23
N MET A 274 -6.66 -12.86 -2.96
CA MET A 274 -5.33 -12.94 -2.37
C MET A 274 -4.87 -11.62 -1.76
N ARG A 275 -5.22 -10.49 -2.37
CA ARG A 275 -4.91 -9.17 -1.85
C ARG A 275 -5.69 -8.84 -0.56
N GLU A 276 -6.95 -9.25 -0.48
CA GLU A 276 -7.77 -9.11 0.73
C GLU A 276 -7.21 -9.98 1.86
N LEU A 277 -6.79 -11.20 1.54
CA LEU A 277 -6.13 -12.08 2.49
C LEU A 277 -4.81 -11.45 3.01
N ARG A 278 -4.00 -10.85 2.12
CA ARG A 278 -2.79 -10.11 2.51
C ARG A 278 -3.11 -8.94 3.43
N GLY A 279 -4.19 -8.21 3.15
CA GLY A 279 -4.61 -7.04 3.91
C GLY A 279 -3.79 -5.78 3.62
N ALA A 280 -4.08 -4.72 4.39
CA ALA A 280 -3.47 -3.40 4.24
C ALA A 280 -2.62 -3.00 5.47
N GLU A 281 -2.38 -3.93 6.37
CA GLU A 281 -1.58 -3.71 7.57
C GLU A 281 -0.10 -3.57 7.19
N ALA A 282 0.54 -2.49 7.64
CA ALA A 282 1.96 -2.25 7.40
C ALA A 282 2.83 -3.21 8.21
N LEU A 283 2.40 -3.54 9.43
CA LEU A 283 3.15 -4.41 10.35
C LEU A 283 2.67 -5.86 10.27
N PRO A 284 3.59 -6.84 10.22
CA PRO A 284 3.24 -8.26 10.23
C PRO A 284 2.41 -8.67 11.46
N MET A 285 2.67 -8.09 12.63
CA MET A 285 1.94 -8.36 13.86
C MET A 285 0.47 -7.96 13.77
N ASP A 286 0.15 -6.78 13.22
CA ASP A 286 -1.24 -6.33 13.03
C ASP A 286 -1.99 -7.23 12.05
N ARG A 287 -1.31 -7.67 11.00
CA ARG A 287 -1.84 -8.65 10.04
C ARG A 287 -2.13 -9.99 10.73
N PHE A 288 -1.20 -10.47 11.54
CA PHE A 288 -1.40 -11.68 12.32
C PHE A 288 -2.63 -11.56 13.24
N PHE A 289 -2.82 -10.45 13.95
CA PHE A 289 -3.99 -10.25 14.81
C PHE A 289 -5.31 -10.32 14.04
N ARG A 290 -5.37 -9.68 12.87
CA ARG A 290 -6.56 -9.74 12.01
C ARG A 290 -6.84 -11.17 11.52
N LEU A 291 -5.82 -11.82 10.98
CA LEU A 291 -5.95 -13.18 10.44
C LEU A 291 -6.33 -14.20 11.55
N ARG A 292 -5.73 -14.04 12.73
CA ARG A 292 -6.04 -14.88 13.89
C ARG A 292 -7.49 -14.71 14.35
N ALA A 293 -7.96 -13.48 14.45
CA ALA A 293 -9.35 -13.20 14.82
C ALA A 293 -10.37 -13.77 13.82
N ASN A 294 -10.00 -13.86 12.54
CA ASN A 294 -10.84 -14.40 11.47
C ASN A 294 -10.57 -15.89 11.14
N HIS A 295 -9.73 -16.59 11.92
CA HIS A 295 -9.34 -18.00 11.68
C HIS A 295 -8.69 -18.24 10.30
N GLN A 296 -7.98 -17.23 9.74
CA GLN A 296 -7.40 -17.25 8.39
C GLN A 296 -5.87 -17.42 8.38
N VAL A 297 -5.22 -17.63 9.54
CA VAL A 297 -3.75 -17.74 9.61
C VAL A 297 -3.21 -18.84 8.71
N MET A 298 -3.79 -20.03 8.76
CA MET A 298 -3.31 -21.17 7.96
C MET A 298 -3.56 -20.95 6.46
N ASP A 299 -4.70 -20.39 6.08
CA ASP A 299 -4.98 -20.07 4.67
C ASP A 299 -4.03 -19.00 4.14
N TYR A 300 -3.68 -18.02 4.98
CA TYR A 300 -2.66 -17.02 4.64
C TYR A 300 -1.29 -17.67 4.43
N LEU A 301 -0.82 -18.50 5.35
CA LEU A 301 0.51 -19.12 5.31
C LEU A 301 0.70 -20.09 4.14
N LYS A 302 -0.37 -20.67 3.57
CA LYS A 302 -0.29 -21.44 2.31
C LYS A 302 0.26 -20.61 1.14
N HIS A 303 0.05 -19.30 1.14
CA HIS A 303 0.45 -18.40 0.07
C HIS A 303 1.62 -17.47 0.45
N TYR A 304 1.76 -17.12 1.72
CA TYR A 304 2.72 -16.19 2.29
C TYR A 304 3.54 -16.86 3.39
N TRP A 305 4.13 -18.00 3.04
CA TRP A 305 4.87 -18.83 3.98
C TRP A 305 6.09 -18.13 4.62
N GLU A 306 6.60 -17.06 3.98
CA GLU A 306 7.68 -16.22 4.51
C GLU A 306 7.36 -15.57 5.85
N ASP A 307 6.08 -15.37 6.18
CA ASP A 307 5.65 -14.82 7.47
C ASP A 307 5.50 -15.91 8.57
N ARG A 308 5.77 -17.18 8.26
CA ARG A 308 5.50 -18.33 9.15
C ARG A 308 6.19 -18.18 10.50
N ASP A 309 7.49 -17.95 10.51
CA ASP A 309 8.27 -17.94 11.74
C ASP A 309 7.89 -16.77 12.65
N ALA A 310 7.63 -15.59 12.06
CA ALA A 310 7.12 -14.45 12.79
C ALA A 310 5.74 -14.75 13.40
N PHE A 311 4.84 -15.36 12.64
CA PHE A 311 3.48 -15.70 13.10
C PHE A 311 3.50 -16.77 14.22
N TRP A 312 4.41 -17.75 14.15
CA TRP A 312 4.60 -18.70 15.23
C TRP A 312 5.09 -18.00 16.51
N GLY A 313 6.04 -17.08 16.39
CA GLY A 313 6.50 -16.28 17.53
C GLY A 313 5.37 -15.48 18.16
N TYR A 314 4.52 -14.82 17.35
CA TYR A 314 3.37 -14.05 17.84
C TYR A 314 2.31 -14.94 18.49
N GLU A 315 2.01 -16.11 17.91
CA GLU A 315 1.05 -17.06 18.50
C GLU A 315 1.53 -17.58 19.83
N HIS A 316 2.82 -17.94 19.93
CA HIS A 316 3.41 -18.41 21.20
C HIS A 316 3.35 -17.33 22.26
N ALA A 317 3.74 -16.09 21.93
CA ALA A 317 3.69 -14.96 22.85
C ALA A 317 2.25 -14.69 23.33
N LEU A 318 1.25 -14.70 22.42
CA LEU A 318 -0.16 -14.52 22.79
C LEU A 318 -0.69 -15.64 23.69
N ARG A 319 -0.31 -16.89 23.45
CA ARG A 319 -0.72 -18.01 24.33
C ARG A 319 -0.18 -17.87 25.73
N ASN A 320 1.09 -17.46 25.86
CA ASN A 320 1.68 -17.18 27.17
C ASN A 320 0.91 -16.05 27.87
N LYS A 321 0.61 -14.97 27.14
CA LYS A 321 -0.17 -13.86 27.71
C LYS A 321 -1.61 -14.22 28.04
N ALA A 322 -2.23 -15.14 27.31
CA ALA A 322 -3.54 -15.67 27.68
C ALA A 322 -3.51 -16.40 29.02
N ALA A 323 -2.43 -17.14 29.30
CA ALA A 323 -2.23 -17.76 30.64
C ALA A 323 -2.04 -16.69 31.72
N ASP A 324 -1.22 -15.64 31.45
CA ASP A 324 -1.03 -14.52 32.37
C ASP A 324 -2.35 -13.82 32.71
N VAL A 325 -3.16 -13.50 31.69
CA VAL A 325 -4.50 -12.88 31.86
C VAL A 325 -5.45 -13.77 32.65
N PHE A 326 -5.43 -15.08 32.38
CA PHE A 326 -6.24 -16.04 33.13
C PHE A 326 -5.83 -16.12 34.60
N SER A 327 -4.54 -16.19 34.88
CA SER A 327 -4.00 -16.18 36.25
C SER A 327 -4.36 -14.89 36.99
N ALA A 328 -4.18 -13.74 36.36
CA ALA A 328 -4.57 -12.45 36.93
C ALA A 328 -6.09 -12.36 37.20
N TYR A 329 -6.91 -12.90 36.29
CA TYR A 329 -8.37 -12.97 36.49
C TYR A 329 -8.73 -13.82 37.72
N ILE A 330 -8.06 -14.95 37.91
CA ILE A 330 -8.28 -15.81 39.09
C ILE A 330 -7.92 -15.04 40.35
N ASP A 331 -6.73 -14.42 40.40
CA ASP A 331 -6.28 -13.68 41.59
C ASP A 331 -7.21 -12.52 41.98
N VAL A 332 -7.75 -11.82 40.99
CA VAL A 332 -8.64 -10.66 41.26
C VAL A 332 -10.08 -11.08 41.56
N HIS A 333 -10.67 -11.95 40.71
CA HIS A 333 -12.13 -12.15 40.72
C HIS A 333 -12.59 -13.47 41.36
N LYS A 334 -11.66 -14.40 41.62
CA LYS A 334 -12.00 -15.66 42.29
C LYS A 334 -11.34 -15.78 43.66
N ALA A 335 -10.05 -15.60 43.73
CA ALA A 335 -9.27 -15.75 44.96
C ALA A 335 -9.23 -14.47 45.82
N HIS A 336 -9.54 -13.30 45.21
CA HIS A 336 -9.43 -11.97 45.85
C HIS A 336 -8.04 -11.73 46.49
N ALA A 337 -7.00 -12.33 45.89
CA ALA A 337 -5.60 -12.25 46.37
C ALA A 337 -4.93 -10.93 45.96
N VAL A 338 -5.41 -10.29 44.88
CA VAL A 338 -4.87 -9.06 44.33
C VAL A 338 -6.01 -8.11 44.04
N ALA A 339 -5.90 -6.82 44.41
CA ALA A 339 -6.88 -5.83 44.01
C ALA A 339 -6.69 -5.45 42.54
N PHE A 340 -7.77 -5.23 41.79
CA PHE A 340 -7.69 -4.89 40.35
C PHE A 340 -6.79 -3.70 40.06
N LYS A 341 -6.78 -2.66 40.93
CA LYS A 341 -5.93 -1.47 40.80
C LYS A 341 -4.46 -1.80 40.81
N ASP A 342 -4.06 -2.87 41.50
CA ASP A 342 -2.67 -3.29 41.73
C ASP A 342 -2.15 -4.22 40.64
N LEU A 343 -3.00 -4.61 39.67
CA LEU A 343 -2.55 -5.32 38.48
C LEU A 343 -1.63 -4.47 37.62
N PRO A 344 -0.67 -5.10 36.89
CA PRO A 344 0.05 -4.42 35.82
C PRO A 344 -0.92 -3.78 34.80
N ASP A 345 -0.65 -2.54 34.40
CA ASP A 345 -1.54 -1.78 33.52
C ASP A 345 -1.84 -2.47 32.17
N ALA A 346 -0.88 -3.22 31.66
CA ALA A 346 -1.05 -3.97 30.40
C ALA A 346 -2.09 -5.10 30.53
N LEU A 347 -2.29 -5.68 31.71
CA LEU A 347 -3.25 -6.77 31.95
C LEU A 347 -4.67 -6.24 32.23
N LYS A 348 -4.79 -5.02 32.78
CA LYS A 348 -6.08 -4.45 33.21
C LYS A 348 -7.16 -4.49 32.12
N PRO A 349 -6.90 -4.08 30.86
CA PRO A 349 -7.93 -4.12 29.82
C PRO A 349 -8.47 -5.53 29.57
N ALA A 350 -7.58 -6.52 29.46
CA ALA A 350 -7.95 -7.91 29.20
C ALA A 350 -8.74 -8.53 30.37
N VAL A 351 -8.29 -8.32 31.60
CA VAL A 351 -8.97 -8.82 32.82
C VAL A 351 -10.33 -8.17 33.00
N PHE A 352 -10.45 -6.87 32.74
CA PHE A 352 -11.72 -6.15 32.78
C PHE A 352 -12.71 -6.68 31.74
N MET A 353 -12.28 -6.78 30.47
CA MET A 353 -13.13 -7.30 29.39
C MET A 353 -13.56 -8.75 29.66
N LEU A 354 -12.67 -9.57 30.23
CA LEU A 354 -12.98 -10.95 30.61
C LEU A 354 -14.04 -11.02 31.72
N HIS A 355 -13.97 -10.12 32.69
CA HIS A 355 -14.97 -10.01 33.74
C HIS A 355 -16.33 -9.57 33.20
N VAL A 356 -16.35 -8.59 32.30
CA VAL A 356 -17.58 -8.15 31.62
C VAL A 356 -18.17 -9.31 30.80
N HIS A 357 -17.34 -10.03 30.04
CA HIS A 357 -17.79 -11.20 29.28
C HIS A 357 -18.39 -12.30 30.18
N TRP A 358 -17.75 -12.57 31.33
CA TRP A 358 -18.29 -13.51 32.30
C TRP A 358 -19.62 -13.03 32.87
N ARG A 359 -19.72 -11.78 33.34
CA ARG A 359 -20.93 -11.20 33.94
C ARG A 359 -22.12 -11.28 32.97
N ASP A 360 -21.90 -10.90 31.71
CA ASP A 360 -22.98 -10.66 30.76
C ASP A 360 -23.36 -11.92 29.98
N GLN A 361 -22.43 -12.87 29.78
CA GLN A 361 -22.68 -14.03 28.93
C GLN A 361 -22.55 -15.41 29.61
N LEU A 362 -21.69 -15.54 30.61
CA LEU A 362 -21.39 -16.84 31.21
C LEU A 362 -22.13 -17.05 32.53
N ARG A 363 -22.23 -16.01 33.35
CA ARG A 363 -22.82 -16.09 34.71
C ARG A 363 -24.25 -16.57 34.69
N THR A 364 -25.10 -16.04 33.83
CA THR A 364 -26.53 -16.41 33.70
C THR A 364 -26.72 -17.88 33.27
N LYS A 365 -25.73 -18.47 32.63
CA LYS A 365 -25.72 -19.88 32.18
C LYS A 365 -24.99 -20.81 33.17
N GLY A 366 -24.52 -20.30 34.29
CA GLY A 366 -23.74 -21.08 35.26
C GLY A 366 -22.35 -21.48 34.83
N PHE A 367 -21.78 -20.84 33.76
CA PHE A 367 -20.46 -21.22 33.23
C PHE A 367 -19.34 -20.47 33.95
N LYS A 368 -18.22 -21.18 34.15
CA LYS A 368 -16.96 -20.61 34.62
C LYS A 368 -16.16 -20.05 33.43
N VAL A 369 -15.31 -19.06 33.68
CA VAL A 369 -14.30 -18.59 32.72
C VAL A 369 -13.30 -19.71 32.45
N ARG A 370 -12.98 -19.95 31.18
CA ARG A 370 -11.97 -20.88 30.69
C ARG A 370 -10.98 -20.15 29.80
N LEU A 371 -9.83 -20.76 29.51
CA LEU A 371 -8.79 -20.19 28.64
C LEU A 371 -9.35 -19.84 27.23
N GLN A 372 -10.33 -20.61 26.73
CA GLN A 372 -11.03 -20.29 25.48
C GLN A 372 -11.70 -18.91 25.51
N ASN A 373 -12.31 -18.53 26.65
CA ASN A 373 -12.94 -17.21 26.81
C ASN A 373 -11.90 -16.10 26.84
N VAL A 374 -10.73 -16.36 27.44
CA VAL A 374 -9.60 -15.42 27.41
C VAL A 374 -9.17 -15.17 25.96
N ASN A 375 -8.97 -16.21 25.17
CA ASN A 375 -8.60 -16.09 23.76
C ASN A 375 -9.65 -15.31 22.96
N GLN A 376 -10.94 -15.56 23.20
CA GLN A 376 -12.03 -14.83 22.57
C GLN A 376 -11.97 -13.33 22.90
N VAL A 377 -11.80 -12.99 24.16
CA VAL A 377 -11.67 -11.60 24.63
C VAL A 377 -10.42 -10.95 24.03
N MET A 378 -9.27 -11.63 24.07
CA MET A 378 -8.03 -11.11 23.50
C MET A 378 -8.14 -10.85 21.99
N ASN A 379 -8.87 -11.68 21.24
CA ASN A 379 -9.11 -11.44 19.82
C ASN A 379 -9.89 -10.15 19.55
N SER A 380 -10.82 -9.78 20.45
CA SER A 380 -11.62 -8.57 20.31
C SER A 380 -10.94 -7.29 20.82
N MET A 381 -9.80 -7.39 21.53
CA MET A 381 -9.01 -6.22 21.95
C MET A 381 -8.48 -5.43 20.76
N ARG A 382 -8.23 -4.14 20.95
CA ARG A 382 -7.57 -3.29 19.97
C ARG A 382 -6.11 -3.72 19.78
N ASN A 383 -5.55 -3.55 18.58
CA ASN A 383 -4.20 -4.03 18.27
C ASN A 383 -3.14 -3.46 19.21
N PHE A 384 -3.20 -2.16 19.53
CA PHE A 384 -2.22 -1.56 20.44
C PHE A 384 -2.28 -2.12 21.87
N GLU A 385 -3.48 -2.53 22.34
CA GLU A 385 -3.63 -3.19 23.65
C GLU A 385 -3.01 -4.58 23.64
N LYS A 386 -3.18 -5.33 22.55
CA LYS A 386 -2.52 -6.63 22.34
C LYS A 386 -0.99 -6.48 22.32
N GLN A 387 -0.47 -5.46 21.63
CA GLN A 387 0.95 -5.17 21.57
C GLN A 387 1.51 -4.88 22.97
N ARG A 388 0.88 -3.95 23.73
CA ARG A 388 1.28 -3.67 25.11
C ARG A 388 1.24 -4.91 26.00
N LEU A 389 0.22 -5.75 25.83
CA LEU A 389 0.10 -6.99 26.58
C LEU A 389 1.25 -7.96 26.26
N MET A 390 1.62 -8.09 24.98
CA MET A 390 2.73 -8.96 24.55
C MET A 390 4.09 -8.48 25.06
N GLU A 391 4.28 -7.17 25.18
CA GLU A 391 5.51 -6.53 25.69
C GLU A 391 5.62 -6.57 27.23
N ALA A 392 4.52 -6.81 27.93
CA ALA A 392 4.51 -6.83 29.38
C ALA A 392 5.34 -8.00 29.95
N ALA A 393 5.91 -7.79 31.12
CA ALA A 393 6.56 -8.88 31.86
C ALA A 393 5.57 -10.03 32.15
N PRO A 394 6.04 -11.28 32.28
CA PRO A 394 5.22 -12.40 32.68
C PRO A 394 4.53 -12.16 34.04
N TYR A 395 3.27 -12.54 34.15
CA TYR A 395 2.53 -12.42 35.41
C TYR A 395 2.70 -13.68 36.23
N THR A 396 3.12 -13.52 37.48
CA THR A 396 3.19 -14.62 38.45
C THR A 396 1.93 -14.64 39.28
N GLN A 397 1.17 -15.74 39.20
CA GLN A 397 -0.04 -15.94 40.00
C GLN A 397 0.28 -15.94 41.49
N VAL A 398 -0.45 -15.15 42.25
CA VAL A 398 -0.25 -14.97 43.71
C VAL A 398 -1.03 -16.02 44.50
N SER A 399 -2.26 -16.34 44.08
CA SER A 399 -3.07 -17.38 44.70
C SER A 399 -2.48 -18.80 44.48
N LYS A 400 -2.60 -19.68 45.46
CA LYS A 400 -2.23 -21.08 45.26
C LYS A 400 -3.13 -21.69 44.17
N ARG A 401 -2.50 -22.36 43.21
CA ARG A 401 -3.21 -23.08 42.14
C ARG A 401 -4.05 -24.19 42.73
N GLU A 402 -5.36 -24.24 42.51
CA GLU A 402 -6.13 -25.45 42.62
C GLU A 402 -5.70 -26.43 41.51
N VAL A 403 -5.22 -27.61 41.89
CA VAL A 403 -4.72 -28.65 40.98
C VAL A 403 -5.92 -29.19 40.19
N GLY A 404 -6.29 -28.61 39.08
CA GLY A 404 -7.42 -29.05 38.25
C GLY A 404 -7.68 -28.18 37.02
N ASP A 405 -7.16 -26.95 36.95
CA ASP A 405 -7.51 -25.98 35.89
C ASP A 405 -6.38 -25.73 34.86
N LEU A 406 -5.31 -26.54 34.85
CA LEU A 406 -4.24 -26.41 33.83
C LEU A 406 -4.63 -27.20 32.56
N PRO A 407 -4.61 -26.56 31.38
CA PRO A 407 -4.64 -27.31 30.14
C PRO A 407 -3.37 -28.17 30.01
N SER A 408 -3.55 -29.43 29.60
CA SER A 408 -2.45 -30.31 29.23
C SER A 408 -1.48 -29.61 28.25
N PRO A 409 -0.18 -29.90 28.28
CA PRO A 409 0.75 -29.38 27.30
C PRO A 409 0.24 -29.69 25.89
N ILE A 410 0.28 -28.69 25.05
CA ILE A 410 -0.27 -28.71 23.69
C ILE A 410 0.46 -29.77 22.89
N ALA A 411 -0.31 -30.68 22.29
CA ALA A 411 0.21 -31.62 21.31
C ALA A 411 0.95 -30.85 20.20
N GLU A 412 2.17 -31.26 19.92
CA GLU A 412 2.98 -30.74 18.82
C GLU A 412 2.18 -30.85 17.53
N ILE A 413 2.11 -29.75 16.78
CA ILE A 413 1.51 -29.73 15.44
C ILE A 413 2.45 -30.54 14.55
N PRO A 414 1.96 -31.51 13.74
CA PRO A 414 2.83 -32.34 12.92
C PRO A 414 3.67 -31.51 11.95
N GLU A 415 4.93 -31.86 11.82
CA GLU A 415 5.93 -31.24 10.92
C GLU A 415 5.66 -31.50 9.42
N THR A 416 4.51 -32.02 9.05
CA THR A 416 4.23 -32.38 7.66
C THR A 416 3.26 -31.41 7.03
N VAL A 417 3.78 -30.47 6.23
CA VAL A 417 3.30 -30.09 4.87
C VAL A 417 4.47 -29.61 4.04
#